data_85edabaa40340b7ee8c72b254658f33f
#
_entry.id   85edabaa40340b7ee8c72b254658f33f
#
_cell.length_a   1.000
_cell.length_b   1.000
_cell.length_c   1.000
_cell.angle_alpha   90.00
_cell.angle_beta   90.00
_cell.angle_gamma   90.00
#
_symmetry.space_group_name_H-M   'P 1'
#
loop_
_entity.id
_entity.type
_entity.pdbx_description
1 polymer ?
#
loop_
_entity_poly.entity_id
_entity_poly.type
_entity_poly.pdbx_seq_one_letter_code
_entity_poly.pdbx_strand_id
1 'polypeptide(L)'
;MQNIQEFHLFDNDQNFQKQKEESINELIKDPYIMKVLSDGQVGRDFIEENWVEFLDFQEDVQKCKDCMGLYQCHKVSKGMKQAVHVENHHLKTILVPCKYGKEILEKQNILSHITVSNVSDDLLLSDLKSIKDIMNKELASTIDHFLSNTSKKGLFICGPSGCGKSTLAGFLTRSLAKQGYHLGYVHFPTYLIDLKNSFNEYGNDNNIEELRNVDYLIID
;
A
#
# COMPACT_ATOMS: atom_id res chain seq x y z
N MET A 1 -3.89 -5.87 58.57
CA MET A 1 -4.97 -5.18 57.86
C MET A 1 -4.49 -3.75 57.62
N GLN A 2 -3.86 -3.51 56.49
CA GLN A 2 -3.41 -2.19 56.08
C GLN A 2 -4.49 -1.57 55.22
N ASN A 3 -4.94 -0.39 55.61
CA ASN A 3 -5.90 0.43 54.90
C ASN A 3 -5.41 0.70 53.48
N ILE A 4 -6.18 0.26 52.50
CA ILE A 4 -6.12 0.76 51.14
C ILE A 4 -6.64 2.20 51.23
N GLN A 5 -5.72 3.17 51.25
CA GLN A 5 -6.09 4.58 51.06
C GLN A 5 -6.75 4.68 49.67
N GLU A 6 -8.00 5.07 49.66
CA GLU A 6 -8.73 5.51 48.46
C GLU A 6 -7.85 6.53 47.76
N PHE A 7 -7.42 6.18 46.57
CA PHE A 7 -6.84 7.13 45.62
C PHE A 7 -7.92 8.14 45.28
N HIS A 8 -7.86 9.31 45.87
CA HIS A 8 -8.62 10.48 45.42
C HIS A 8 -8.16 10.90 44.02
N LEU A 9 -8.63 10.20 43.00
CA LEU A 9 -8.39 10.51 41.60
C LEU A 9 -9.25 11.67 41.08
N PHE A 10 -10.09 12.29 41.93
CA PHE A 10 -11.10 13.26 41.51
C PHE A 10 -11.05 14.60 42.26
N ASP A 11 -9.94 14.97 42.87
CA ASP A 11 -9.82 16.28 43.54
C ASP A 11 -9.24 17.35 42.58
N ASN A 12 -9.84 17.53 41.39
CA ASN A 12 -9.74 18.77 40.64
C ASN A 12 -10.80 18.88 39.53
N ASP A 13 -12.04 18.65 39.86
CA ASP A 13 -13.16 18.63 38.91
C ASP A 13 -13.25 19.94 38.11
N GLN A 14 -13.01 21.10 38.74
CA GLN A 14 -13.05 22.38 38.03
C GLN A 14 -11.90 22.63 37.08
N ASN A 15 -10.70 22.14 37.40
CA ASN A 15 -9.54 22.31 36.52
C ASN A 15 -9.61 21.32 35.33
N PHE A 16 -10.11 20.13 35.57
CA PHE A 16 -10.36 19.13 34.51
C PHE A 16 -11.44 19.62 33.55
N GLN A 17 -12.55 20.11 34.04
CA GLN A 17 -13.63 20.64 33.20
C GLN A 17 -13.18 21.84 32.37
N LYS A 18 -12.38 22.73 32.94
CA LYS A 18 -11.81 23.86 32.22
C LYS A 18 -10.86 23.40 31.09
N GLN A 19 -9.96 22.44 31.39
CA GLN A 19 -9.04 21.88 30.39
C GLN A 19 -9.80 21.14 29.26
N LYS A 20 -10.85 20.38 29.62
CA LYS A 20 -11.71 19.71 28.64
C LYS A 20 -12.38 20.75 27.73
N GLU A 21 -12.93 21.83 28.29
CA GLU A 21 -13.60 22.87 27.51
C GLU A 21 -12.63 23.64 26.60
N GLU A 22 -11.40 23.92 27.06
CA GLU A 22 -10.35 24.52 26.27
C GLU A 22 -9.96 23.60 25.10
N SER A 23 -9.78 22.30 25.34
CA SER A 23 -9.47 21.30 24.31
C SER A 23 -10.59 21.18 23.27
N ILE A 24 -11.85 21.15 23.69
CA ILE A 24 -13.01 21.11 22.78
C ILE A 24 -13.05 22.37 21.90
N ASN A 25 -12.77 23.54 22.48
CA ASN A 25 -12.73 24.80 21.74
C ASN A 25 -11.58 24.86 20.72
N GLU A 26 -10.48 24.14 20.94
CA GLU A 26 -9.40 23.95 19.96
C GLU A 26 -9.78 22.95 18.87
N LEU A 27 -10.39 21.81 19.24
CA LEU A 27 -10.86 20.80 18.29
C LEU A 27 -11.86 21.37 17.28
N ILE A 28 -12.78 22.21 17.72
CA ILE A 28 -13.77 22.86 16.84
C ILE A 28 -13.12 23.76 15.78
N LYS A 29 -11.91 24.28 16.04
CA LYS A 29 -11.19 25.14 15.09
C LYS A 29 -10.40 24.33 14.05
N ASP A 30 -10.22 23.03 14.27
CA ASP A 30 -9.47 22.17 13.35
C ASP A 30 -10.28 21.91 12.06
N PRO A 31 -9.75 22.25 10.87
CA PRO A 31 -10.46 22.10 9.61
C PRO A 31 -10.87 20.66 9.29
N TYR A 32 -10.08 19.66 9.72
CA TYR A 32 -10.40 18.25 9.51
C TYR A 32 -11.57 17.80 10.37
N ILE A 33 -11.57 18.21 11.64
CA ILE A 33 -12.66 17.92 12.57
C ILE A 33 -13.94 18.61 12.12
N MET A 34 -13.87 19.88 11.75
CA MET A 34 -15.01 20.63 11.18
C MET A 34 -15.62 19.91 9.97
N LYS A 35 -14.78 19.34 9.11
CA LYS A 35 -15.27 18.55 7.98
C LYS A 35 -15.99 17.28 8.43
N VAL A 36 -15.44 16.54 9.38
CA VAL A 36 -16.07 15.32 9.93
C VAL A 36 -17.43 15.62 10.53
N LEU A 37 -17.56 16.73 11.26
CA LEU A 37 -18.83 17.16 11.85
C LEU A 37 -19.85 17.55 10.78
N SER A 38 -19.41 18.30 9.76
CA SER A 38 -20.26 18.71 8.64
C SER A 38 -20.76 17.51 7.84
N ASP A 39 -19.86 16.58 7.50
CA ASP A 39 -20.19 15.39 6.75
C ASP A 39 -21.13 14.46 7.53
N GLY A 40 -20.96 14.38 8.85
CA GLY A 40 -21.80 13.60 9.76
C GLY A 40 -23.08 14.31 10.21
N GLN A 41 -23.27 15.57 9.87
CA GLN A 41 -24.38 16.41 10.31
C GLN A 41 -24.55 16.44 11.84
N VAL A 42 -23.45 16.49 12.58
CA VAL A 42 -23.39 16.50 14.04
C VAL A 42 -22.79 17.82 14.55
N GLY A 43 -23.13 18.18 15.78
CA GLY A 43 -22.75 19.46 16.39
C GLY A 43 -21.68 19.34 17.48
N ARG A 44 -21.58 20.41 18.27
CA ARG A 44 -20.63 20.51 19.39
C ARG A 44 -20.84 19.41 20.43
N ASP A 45 -22.07 19.05 20.73
CA ASP A 45 -22.43 18.04 21.74
C ASP A 45 -21.75 16.69 21.40
N PHE A 46 -21.67 16.37 20.11
CA PHE A 46 -20.99 15.15 19.63
C PHE A 46 -19.47 15.18 19.86
N ILE A 47 -18.84 16.36 19.79
CA ILE A 47 -17.43 16.50 20.18
C ILE A 47 -17.27 16.29 21.68
N GLU A 48 -18.17 16.82 22.49
CA GLU A 48 -18.12 16.72 23.95
C GLU A 48 -18.24 15.26 24.42
N GLU A 49 -18.99 14.44 23.71
CA GLU A 49 -19.13 13.00 23.96
C GLU A 49 -17.93 12.20 23.50
N ASN A 50 -17.28 12.60 22.40
CA ASN A 50 -16.17 11.86 21.77
C ASN A 50 -14.83 12.63 21.78
N TRP A 51 -14.63 13.51 22.76
CA TRP A 51 -13.51 14.46 22.77
C TRP A 51 -12.13 13.77 22.86
N VAL A 52 -12.05 12.64 23.54
CA VAL A 52 -10.81 11.87 23.68
C VAL A 52 -10.39 11.28 22.32
N GLU A 53 -11.34 10.70 21.60
CA GLU A 53 -11.12 10.12 20.26
C GLU A 53 -10.72 11.21 19.26
N PHE A 54 -11.30 12.40 19.36
CA PHE A 54 -10.89 13.53 18.52
C PHE A 54 -9.51 14.06 18.87
N LEU A 55 -9.10 14.05 20.14
CA LEU A 55 -7.72 14.38 20.54
C LEU A 55 -6.72 13.37 19.98
N ASP A 56 -7.00 12.09 20.12
CA ASP A 56 -6.16 11.02 19.55
C ASP A 56 -6.02 11.18 18.02
N PHE A 57 -7.12 11.47 17.35
CA PHE A 57 -7.11 11.74 15.91
C PHE A 57 -6.26 12.98 15.57
N GLN A 58 -6.41 14.09 16.31
CA GLN A 58 -5.62 15.29 16.10
C GLN A 58 -4.13 15.04 16.31
N GLU A 59 -3.75 14.29 17.35
CA GLU A 59 -2.37 13.89 17.59
C GLU A 59 -1.84 13.03 16.45
N ASP A 60 -2.65 12.08 15.94
CA ASP A 60 -2.29 11.25 14.81
C ASP A 60 -2.04 12.08 13.54
N VAL A 61 -2.87 13.08 13.28
CA VAL A 61 -2.69 14.03 12.16
C VAL A 61 -1.43 14.87 12.33
N GLN A 62 -1.17 15.36 13.54
CA GLN A 62 0.04 16.18 13.83
C GLN A 62 1.32 15.37 13.60
N LYS A 63 1.38 14.09 13.99
CA LYS A 63 2.52 13.21 13.72
C LYS A 63 2.84 13.05 12.23
N CYS A 64 1.86 13.34 11.36
CA CYS A 64 2.03 13.27 9.91
C CYS A 64 2.36 14.60 9.23
N LYS A 65 2.27 15.73 9.94
CA LYS A 65 2.36 17.08 9.35
C LYS A 65 3.67 17.31 8.60
N ASP A 66 4.80 16.88 9.19
CA ASP A 66 6.14 17.08 8.64
C ASP A 66 6.78 15.74 8.18
N CYS A 67 5.96 14.74 7.86
CA CYS A 67 6.42 13.43 7.50
C CYS A 67 7.07 13.43 6.10
N MET A 68 8.35 13.09 6.03
CA MET A 68 9.12 13.00 4.78
C MET A 68 9.22 11.57 4.23
N GLY A 69 8.68 10.55 4.94
CA GLY A 69 8.71 9.16 4.49
C GLY A 69 8.60 8.15 5.63
N LEU A 70 8.54 6.88 5.27
CA LEU A 70 8.35 5.81 6.25
C LEU A 70 9.54 5.60 7.18
N TYR A 71 10.75 5.96 6.75
CA TYR A 71 11.95 5.90 7.58
C TYR A 71 11.90 6.87 8.78
N GLN A 72 11.13 7.96 8.67
CA GLN A 72 10.88 8.93 9.74
C GLN A 72 9.50 8.77 10.39
N CYS A 73 8.80 7.69 10.12
CA CYS A 73 7.47 7.48 10.68
C CYS A 73 7.56 7.07 12.16
N HIS A 74 7.06 7.93 13.04
CA HIS A 74 7.03 7.71 14.49
C HIS A 74 5.79 6.95 14.98
N LYS A 75 4.91 6.53 14.06
CA LYS A 75 3.69 5.78 14.41
C LYS A 75 4.00 4.30 14.64
N VAL A 76 3.23 3.68 15.51
CA VAL A 76 3.29 2.23 15.74
C VAL A 76 2.98 1.48 14.44
N SER A 77 1.91 1.86 13.76
CA SER A 77 1.55 1.32 12.44
C SER A 77 2.14 2.22 11.34
N LYS A 78 3.40 1.97 10.97
CA LYS A 78 4.10 2.73 9.93
C LYS A 78 3.33 2.67 8.61
N GLY A 79 3.21 3.81 7.94
CA GLY A 79 2.48 3.91 6.67
C GLY A 79 0.96 3.98 6.80
N MET A 80 0.41 3.94 8.02
CA MET A 80 -1.01 4.08 8.28
C MET A 80 -1.30 5.41 8.98
N LYS A 81 -2.53 5.90 8.79
CA LYS A 81 -3.07 7.08 9.49
C LYS A 81 -4.50 6.81 9.92
N GLN A 82 -4.92 7.46 10.97
CA GLN A 82 -6.32 7.42 11.36
C GLN A 82 -7.17 8.21 10.35
N ALA A 83 -8.35 7.70 10.08
CA ALA A 83 -9.43 8.41 9.44
C ALA A 83 -10.68 8.25 10.30
N VAL A 84 -11.37 9.33 10.57
CA VAL A 84 -12.58 9.34 11.39
C VAL A 84 -13.77 9.74 10.53
N HIS A 85 -14.91 9.14 10.79
CA HIS A 85 -16.20 9.49 10.18
C HIS A 85 -17.33 9.19 11.16
N VAL A 86 -18.47 9.80 10.95
CA VAL A 86 -19.68 9.59 11.77
C VAL A 86 -20.60 8.61 11.03
N GLU A 87 -20.96 7.53 11.70
CA GLU A 87 -21.92 6.54 11.20
C GLU A 87 -22.94 6.23 12.27
N ASN A 88 -24.23 6.41 11.97
CA ASN A 88 -25.36 6.18 12.90
C ASN A 88 -25.16 6.91 14.25
N HIS A 89 -24.73 8.16 14.25
CA HIS A 89 -24.40 8.96 15.44
C HIS A 89 -23.27 8.40 16.32
N HIS A 90 -22.42 7.52 15.77
CA HIS A 90 -21.21 7.04 16.44
C HIS A 90 -19.98 7.48 15.68
N LEU A 91 -18.94 7.88 16.40
CA LEU A 91 -17.62 8.14 15.81
C LEU A 91 -16.96 6.80 15.49
N LYS A 92 -16.60 6.63 14.23
CA LYS A 92 -15.86 5.46 13.74
C LYS A 92 -14.44 5.89 13.40
N THR A 93 -13.48 5.24 14.02
CA THR A 93 -12.05 5.41 13.71
C THR A 93 -11.55 4.19 12.97
N ILE A 94 -10.97 4.40 11.80
CA ILE A 94 -10.36 3.35 10.97
C ILE A 94 -8.91 3.73 10.64
N LEU A 95 -8.06 2.71 10.48
CA LEU A 95 -6.72 2.90 9.96
C LEU A 95 -6.73 2.79 8.45
N VAL A 96 -6.27 3.84 7.78
CA VAL A 96 -6.13 3.87 6.31
C VAL A 96 -4.67 4.10 5.93
N PRO A 97 -4.21 3.56 4.80
CA PRO A 97 -2.84 3.81 4.36
C PRO A 97 -2.63 5.29 4.06
N CYS A 98 -1.54 5.85 4.56
CA CYS A 98 -1.08 7.19 4.20
C CYS A 98 -0.49 7.19 2.77
N LYS A 99 -0.02 8.34 2.28
CA LYS A 99 0.60 8.46 0.95
C LYS A 99 1.70 7.41 0.72
N TYR A 100 2.61 7.27 1.66
CA TYR A 100 3.72 6.31 1.56
C TYR A 100 3.29 4.87 1.81
N GLY A 101 2.29 4.65 2.66
CA GLY A 101 1.71 3.34 2.90
C GLY A 101 0.97 2.79 1.68
N LYS A 102 0.30 3.65 0.91
CA LYS A 102 -0.35 3.26 -0.35
C LYS A 102 0.66 2.72 -1.37
N GLU A 103 1.82 3.35 -1.48
CA GLU A 103 2.88 2.90 -2.39
C GLU A 103 3.40 1.50 -2.03
N ILE A 104 3.56 1.20 -0.72
CA ILE A 104 3.97 -0.14 -0.28
C ILE A 104 2.88 -1.17 -0.55
N LEU A 105 1.64 -0.86 -0.20
CA LEU A 105 0.51 -1.77 -0.44
C LEU A 105 0.33 -2.04 -1.94
N GLU A 106 0.50 -1.02 -2.79
CA GLU A 106 0.46 -1.22 -4.25
C GLU A 106 1.57 -2.16 -4.72
N LYS A 107 2.82 -1.96 -4.23
CA LYS A 107 3.94 -2.85 -4.56
C LYS A 107 3.69 -4.28 -4.10
N GLN A 108 3.25 -4.46 -2.86
CA GLN A 108 2.93 -5.78 -2.31
C GLN A 108 1.79 -6.46 -3.09
N ASN A 109 0.77 -5.71 -3.47
CA ASN A 109 -0.33 -6.23 -4.29
C ASN A 109 0.15 -6.66 -5.68
N ILE A 110 1.04 -5.91 -6.33
CA ILE A 110 1.63 -6.30 -7.61
C ILE A 110 2.43 -7.59 -7.45
N LEU A 111 3.32 -7.66 -6.46
CA LEU A 111 4.17 -8.83 -6.23
C LEU A 111 3.37 -10.08 -5.85
N SER A 112 2.23 -9.94 -5.17
CA SER A 112 1.37 -11.07 -4.83
C SER A 112 0.71 -11.75 -6.03
N HIS A 113 0.67 -11.08 -7.19
CA HIS A 113 0.20 -11.67 -8.45
C HIS A 113 1.30 -12.40 -9.24
N ILE A 114 2.54 -12.31 -8.76
CA ILE A 114 3.69 -12.96 -9.43
C ILE A 114 4.07 -14.21 -8.62
N THR A 115 3.60 -15.37 -9.07
CA THR A 115 3.72 -16.64 -8.34
C THR A 115 5.12 -17.24 -8.43
N VAL A 116 5.76 -17.11 -9.57
CA VAL A 116 7.12 -17.61 -9.80
C VAL A 116 7.98 -16.49 -10.36
N SER A 117 9.11 -16.20 -9.70
CA SER A 117 10.10 -15.25 -10.19
C SER A 117 11.51 -15.64 -9.71
N ASN A 118 12.47 -15.52 -10.61
CA ASN A 118 13.90 -15.62 -10.31
C ASN A 118 14.67 -14.35 -10.68
N VAL A 119 13.98 -13.21 -10.68
CA VAL A 119 14.52 -11.87 -10.92
C VAL A 119 14.24 -10.95 -9.75
N SER A 120 14.90 -9.79 -9.72
CA SER A 120 14.73 -8.83 -8.63
C SER A 120 13.37 -8.14 -8.67
N ASP A 121 12.84 -7.79 -7.49
CA ASP A 121 11.61 -7.00 -7.35
C ASP A 121 11.70 -5.66 -8.08
N ASP A 122 12.88 -5.02 -8.12
CA ASP A 122 13.09 -3.75 -8.82
C ASP A 122 12.79 -3.87 -10.31
N LEU A 123 13.14 -5.00 -10.93
CA LEU A 123 12.81 -5.26 -12.33
C LEU A 123 11.29 -5.46 -12.50
N LEU A 124 10.68 -6.28 -11.64
CA LEU A 124 9.25 -6.57 -11.66
C LEU A 124 8.37 -5.33 -11.40
N LEU A 125 8.92 -4.36 -10.68
CA LEU A 125 8.25 -3.11 -10.35
C LEU A 125 8.58 -1.95 -11.32
N SER A 126 9.24 -2.24 -12.46
CA SER A 126 9.55 -1.24 -13.49
C SER A 126 8.29 -0.46 -13.90
N ASP A 127 8.41 0.84 -14.00
CA ASP A 127 7.31 1.76 -14.33
C ASP A 127 7.54 2.48 -15.67
N LEU A 128 6.60 3.36 -16.05
CA LEU A 128 6.71 4.16 -17.27
C LEU A 128 7.98 5.03 -17.31
N LYS A 129 8.49 5.46 -16.16
CA LYS A 129 9.73 6.26 -16.10
C LYS A 129 10.93 5.40 -16.49
N SER A 130 10.93 4.13 -16.08
CA SER A 130 12.00 3.17 -16.39
C SER A 130 12.12 2.87 -17.87
N ILE A 131 11.03 3.00 -18.65
CA ILE A 131 10.99 2.69 -20.08
C ILE A 131 10.86 3.93 -20.96
N LYS A 132 10.86 5.14 -20.39
CA LYS A 132 10.63 6.40 -21.11
C LYS A 132 11.59 6.60 -22.29
N ASP A 133 12.85 6.25 -22.11
CA ASP A 133 13.90 6.48 -23.10
C ASP A 133 13.84 5.48 -24.27
N ILE A 134 13.21 4.32 -24.07
CA ILE A 134 13.01 3.30 -25.11
C ILE A 134 11.66 3.39 -25.79
N MET A 135 10.73 4.16 -25.23
CA MET A 135 9.35 4.26 -25.68
C MET A 135 9.23 5.21 -26.88
N ASN A 136 8.83 4.68 -28.02
CA ASN A 136 8.39 5.45 -29.17
C ASN A 136 6.90 5.22 -29.46
N LYS A 137 6.32 5.95 -30.41
CA LYS A 137 4.87 5.88 -30.71
C LYS A 137 4.43 4.49 -31.19
N GLU A 138 5.25 3.83 -31.97
CA GLU A 138 4.95 2.51 -32.52
C GLU A 138 4.97 1.43 -31.43
N LEU A 139 6.03 1.46 -30.58
CA LEU A 139 6.12 0.56 -29.45
C LEU A 139 4.99 0.79 -28.45
N ALA A 140 4.66 2.05 -28.14
CA ALA A 140 3.55 2.39 -27.26
C ALA A 140 2.22 1.82 -27.79
N SER A 141 1.93 2.02 -29.07
CA SER A 141 0.72 1.47 -29.71
C SER A 141 0.67 -0.06 -29.65
N THR A 142 1.81 -0.71 -29.86
CA THR A 142 1.90 -2.19 -29.78
C THR A 142 1.65 -2.69 -28.36
N ILE A 143 2.23 -2.01 -27.36
CA ILE A 143 2.03 -2.32 -25.94
C ILE A 143 0.57 -2.09 -25.53
N ASP A 144 -0.01 -0.96 -25.89
CA ASP A 144 -1.40 -0.65 -25.56
C ASP A 144 -2.35 -1.67 -26.21
N HIS A 145 -2.08 -2.05 -27.45
CA HIS A 145 -2.84 -3.12 -28.11
C HIS A 145 -2.70 -4.46 -27.40
N PHE A 146 -1.49 -4.84 -26.97
CA PHE A 146 -1.24 -6.08 -26.23
C PHE A 146 -1.95 -6.06 -24.87
N LEU A 147 -1.82 -4.98 -24.10
CA LEU A 147 -2.42 -4.87 -22.76
C LEU A 147 -3.95 -4.74 -22.78
N SER A 148 -4.51 -4.19 -23.87
CA SER A 148 -5.96 -4.02 -24.04
C SER A 148 -6.62 -5.25 -24.67
N ASN A 149 -5.84 -6.12 -25.30
CA ASN A 149 -6.37 -7.22 -26.10
C ASN A 149 -6.26 -8.52 -25.34
N THR A 150 -7.41 -9.13 -25.07
CA THR A 150 -7.53 -10.47 -24.53
C THR A 150 -7.17 -11.56 -25.56
N SER A 151 -6.50 -11.21 -26.66
CA SER A 151 -6.11 -12.17 -27.68
C SER A 151 -5.07 -13.12 -27.09
N LYS A 152 -5.21 -14.40 -27.43
CA LYS A 152 -4.27 -15.47 -27.02
C LYS A 152 -2.92 -15.40 -27.74
N LYS A 153 -2.57 -14.26 -28.35
CA LYS A 153 -1.28 -14.08 -29.05
C LYS A 153 -0.24 -13.58 -28.06
N GLY A 154 0.94 -14.23 -28.05
CA GLY A 154 2.09 -13.76 -27.29
C GLY A 154 2.75 -12.53 -27.91
N LEU A 155 3.57 -11.83 -27.12
CA LEU A 155 4.44 -10.75 -27.55
C LEU A 155 5.89 -11.24 -27.58
N PHE A 156 6.57 -11.02 -28.72
CA PHE A 156 8.00 -11.31 -28.85
C PHE A 156 8.78 -10.00 -28.95
N ILE A 157 9.74 -9.83 -28.00
CA ILE A 157 10.56 -8.63 -27.89
C ILE A 157 11.98 -8.96 -28.32
N CYS A 158 12.49 -8.33 -29.37
CA CYS A 158 13.85 -8.51 -29.85
C CYS A 158 14.60 -7.19 -29.99
N GLY A 159 15.92 -7.24 -29.93
CA GLY A 159 16.79 -6.08 -30.05
C GLY A 159 18.20 -6.34 -29.47
N PRO A 160 19.15 -5.43 -29.67
CA PRO A 160 20.52 -5.56 -29.17
C PRO A 160 20.59 -5.65 -27.64
N SER A 161 21.71 -6.11 -27.12
CA SER A 161 21.95 -6.11 -25.66
C SER A 161 21.91 -4.68 -25.11
N GLY A 162 21.36 -4.52 -23.92
CA GLY A 162 21.27 -3.21 -23.24
C GLY A 162 20.17 -2.26 -23.74
N CYS A 163 19.36 -2.61 -24.76
CA CYS A 163 18.31 -1.73 -25.27
C CYS A 163 17.03 -1.70 -24.42
N GLY A 164 17.03 -2.31 -23.22
CA GLY A 164 15.92 -2.21 -22.27
C GLY A 164 14.83 -3.28 -22.41
N LYS A 165 15.10 -4.44 -23.06
CA LYS A 165 14.12 -5.54 -23.21
C LYS A 165 13.60 -6.05 -21.88
N SER A 166 14.51 -6.37 -20.93
CA SER A 166 14.14 -6.85 -19.60
C SER A 166 13.37 -5.80 -18.82
N THR A 167 13.74 -4.52 -18.93
CA THR A 167 13.00 -3.42 -18.31
C THR A 167 11.58 -3.30 -18.87
N LEU A 168 11.41 -3.47 -20.18
CA LEU A 168 10.12 -3.50 -20.85
C LEU A 168 9.29 -4.71 -20.40
N ALA A 169 9.92 -5.90 -20.31
CA ALA A 169 9.27 -7.10 -19.79
C ALA A 169 8.80 -6.91 -18.34
N GLY A 170 9.61 -6.31 -17.47
CA GLY A 170 9.23 -5.94 -16.12
C GLY A 170 8.05 -4.94 -16.07
N PHE A 171 8.05 -3.94 -16.93
CA PHE A 171 6.92 -3.00 -17.06
C PHE A 171 5.63 -3.71 -17.50
N LEU A 172 5.69 -4.63 -18.45
CA LEU A 172 4.53 -5.42 -18.87
C LEU A 172 4.03 -6.31 -17.74
N THR A 173 4.94 -6.97 -17.02
CA THR A 173 4.62 -7.77 -15.83
C THR A 173 3.86 -6.94 -14.81
N ARG A 174 4.39 -5.79 -14.42
CA ARG A 174 3.71 -4.87 -13.51
C ARG A 174 2.33 -4.43 -14.02
N SER A 175 2.22 -4.12 -15.30
CA SER A 175 0.98 -3.64 -15.91
C SER A 175 -0.11 -4.72 -15.91
N LEU A 176 0.25 -5.95 -16.20
CA LEU A 176 -0.65 -7.11 -16.16
C LEU A 176 -1.04 -7.48 -14.73
N ALA A 177 -0.08 -7.45 -13.78
CA ALA A 177 -0.36 -7.66 -12.36
C ALA A 177 -1.37 -6.64 -11.80
N LYS A 178 -1.27 -5.36 -12.21
CA LYS A 178 -2.25 -4.33 -11.86
C LYS A 178 -3.65 -4.58 -12.42
N GLN A 179 -3.76 -5.34 -13.50
CA GLN A 179 -5.04 -5.78 -14.07
C GLN A 179 -5.59 -7.04 -13.38
N GLY A 180 -4.84 -7.60 -12.40
CA GLY A 180 -5.25 -8.76 -11.61
C GLY A 180 -4.88 -10.11 -12.22
N TYR A 181 -4.04 -10.15 -13.25
CA TYR A 181 -3.57 -11.41 -13.85
C TYR A 181 -2.50 -12.07 -12.97
N HIS A 182 -2.51 -13.40 -12.91
CA HIS A 182 -1.45 -14.20 -12.30
C HIS A 182 -0.30 -14.43 -13.28
N LEU A 183 0.92 -14.20 -12.83
CA LEU A 183 2.09 -14.09 -13.70
C LEU A 183 3.24 -14.97 -13.21
N GLY A 184 3.99 -15.52 -14.18
CA GLY A 184 5.32 -16.06 -13.96
C GLY A 184 6.35 -15.22 -14.72
N TYR A 185 7.46 -14.87 -14.06
CA TYR A 185 8.60 -14.22 -14.72
C TYR A 185 9.86 -15.05 -14.49
N VAL A 186 10.47 -15.55 -15.56
CA VAL A 186 11.68 -16.36 -15.47
C VAL A 186 12.78 -15.79 -16.36
N HIS A 187 13.95 -15.54 -15.77
CA HIS A 187 15.20 -15.41 -16.51
C HIS A 187 15.67 -16.81 -16.89
N PHE A 188 15.48 -17.16 -18.14
CA PHE A 188 15.57 -18.54 -18.62
C PHE A 188 16.91 -19.22 -18.35
N PRO A 189 18.09 -18.57 -18.56
CA PRO A 189 19.37 -19.18 -18.24
C PRO A 189 19.51 -19.59 -16.77
N THR A 190 19.09 -18.72 -15.84
CA THR A 190 19.13 -19.01 -14.41
C THR A 190 18.14 -20.12 -14.06
N TYR A 191 16.93 -20.04 -14.60
CA TYR A 191 15.90 -21.06 -14.37
C TYR A 191 16.33 -22.44 -14.77
N LEU A 192 17.07 -22.59 -15.92
CA LEU A 192 17.62 -23.86 -16.34
C LEU A 192 18.68 -24.44 -15.37
N ILE A 193 19.46 -23.56 -14.73
CA ILE A 193 20.45 -24.00 -13.73
C ILE A 193 19.71 -24.50 -12.48
N ASP A 194 18.72 -23.74 -12.02
CA ASP A 194 17.92 -24.10 -10.85
C ASP A 194 17.16 -25.40 -11.08
N LEU A 195 16.61 -25.59 -12.28
CA LEU A 195 15.92 -26.79 -12.67
C LEU A 195 16.88 -28.03 -12.71
N LYS A 196 18.11 -27.88 -13.21
CA LYS A 196 19.09 -28.96 -13.18
C LYS A 196 19.51 -29.32 -11.76
N ASN A 197 19.62 -28.34 -10.88
CA ASN A 197 19.97 -28.57 -9.47
C ASN A 197 18.83 -29.31 -8.74
N SER A 198 17.57 -28.97 -9.02
CA SER A 198 16.41 -29.62 -8.41
C SER A 198 16.25 -31.08 -8.79
N PHE A 199 16.68 -31.50 -10.00
CA PHE A 199 16.71 -32.91 -10.37
C PHE A 199 17.72 -33.77 -9.59
N ASN A 200 18.74 -33.12 -8.99
CA ASN A 200 19.74 -33.82 -8.17
C ASN A 200 19.34 -33.91 -6.68
N GLU A 201 18.46 -33.06 -6.25
CA GLU A 201 17.86 -33.08 -4.91
C GLU A 201 16.45 -33.67 -5.05
N TYR A 202 16.16 -34.77 -4.35
CA TYR A 202 14.83 -35.43 -4.34
C TYR A 202 13.70 -34.45 -3.90
N GLY A 203 13.41 -33.46 -4.71
CA GLY A 203 12.46 -32.40 -4.42
C GLY A 203 11.48 -32.17 -5.57
N ASN A 204 10.21 -32.17 -5.24
CA ASN A 204 9.10 -31.84 -6.13
C ASN A 204 9.30 -30.45 -6.78
N ASP A 205 9.34 -30.45 -8.11
CA ASP A 205 9.34 -29.23 -8.94
C ASP A 205 7.93 -28.58 -8.94
N ASN A 206 7.49 -28.07 -7.80
CA ASN A 206 6.25 -27.29 -7.70
C ASN A 206 6.26 -26.06 -8.64
N ASN A 207 7.45 -25.51 -8.91
CA ASN A 207 7.62 -24.34 -9.78
C ASN A 207 7.15 -24.57 -11.23
N ILE A 208 7.30 -25.78 -11.78
CA ILE A 208 6.84 -26.07 -13.15
C ILE A 208 5.32 -26.09 -13.20
N GLU A 209 4.66 -26.69 -12.21
CA GLU A 209 3.20 -26.74 -12.14
C GLU A 209 2.63 -25.34 -11.91
N GLU A 210 3.27 -24.52 -11.09
CA GLU A 210 2.87 -23.13 -10.88
C GLU A 210 2.98 -22.31 -12.16
N LEU A 211 4.07 -22.47 -12.92
CA LEU A 211 4.25 -21.80 -14.22
C LEU A 211 3.23 -22.21 -15.29
N ARG A 212 2.64 -23.40 -15.18
CA ARG A 212 1.57 -23.85 -16.09
C ARG A 212 0.22 -23.20 -15.81
N ASN A 213 0.04 -22.73 -14.58
CA ASN A 213 -1.25 -22.21 -14.09
C ASN A 213 -1.32 -20.70 -14.12
N VAL A 214 -0.30 -19.99 -14.61
CA VAL A 214 -0.32 -18.54 -14.75
C VAL A 214 -1.07 -18.10 -16.01
N ASP A 215 -1.65 -16.89 -15.96
CA ASP A 215 -2.33 -16.28 -17.11
C ASP A 215 -1.32 -15.83 -18.16
N TYR A 216 -0.17 -15.32 -17.72
CA TYR A 216 0.94 -14.90 -18.57
C TYR A 216 2.27 -15.40 -18.03
N LEU A 217 3.07 -15.97 -18.90
CA LEU A 217 4.45 -16.36 -18.62
C LEU A 217 5.40 -15.45 -19.40
N ILE A 218 6.28 -14.78 -18.68
CA ILE A 218 7.35 -13.94 -19.22
C ILE A 218 8.64 -14.74 -19.16
N ILE A 219 9.30 -14.89 -20.31
CA ILE A 219 10.58 -15.59 -20.45
C ILE A 219 11.60 -14.58 -20.99
N ASP A 220 12.63 -14.24 -20.15
CA ASP A 220 13.69 -13.28 -20.45
C ASP A 220 15.06 -13.95 -20.58
#